data_676ce9df59dbe86c97a6d20b48c55dd6
#
_entry.id   676ce9df59dbe86c97a6d20b48c55dd6
#
_cell.length_a   1.000
_cell.length_b   1.000
_cell.length_c   1.000
_cell.angle_alpha   90.00
_cell.angle_beta   90.00
_cell.angle_gamma   90.00
#
_symmetry.space_group_name_H-M   'P 1'
#
loop_
_entity.id
_entity.type
_entity.pdbx_description
1 polymer ?
#
loop_
_entity_poly.entity_id
_entity_poly.type
_entity_poly.pdbx_seq_one_letter_code
_entity_poly.pdbx_strand_id
1 'polypeptide(L)'
;MSAPLLAQLTTIFGILTVVVLLAALLTWVERRLLGLWQDRPGPNRVGPFGLLQVVADMIKLFFKEDFVPHFADRPVFILAPTLVMATMLLGFAVVPFAPGIGIVDLNVGLLFVLAMSSLAVYSVVLGAYASNNKYALLGGLRAAAQTVSYEVFMGLSLMGVVMLAGSFNLREIVTAQEGGWFVLPQFLGFVIFFIAGIAESHRLPFDLPEAEHELTAGFHTEYSSMKFGMFFVGEYLSVILISALITTLFLGGWLGPWLPPLLWFCIKTALLVCVFVLLRAALPRPRYDQLMQFGWKVMLPLALANLLVTGGVLLWLQ
;
A
#
# COMPACT_ATOMS: atom_id res chain seq x y z
N MET A 1 -11.60 12.16 31.40
CA MET A 1 -10.88 12.46 30.16
C MET A 1 -11.11 13.92 29.81
N SER A 2 -10.06 14.68 29.48
CA SER A 2 -10.21 16.08 29.04
C SER A 2 -10.90 16.11 27.65
N ALA A 3 -11.73 17.13 27.40
CA ALA A 3 -12.42 17.30 26.11
C ALA A 3 -11.50 17.17 24.87
N PRO A 4 -10.25 17.72 24.87
CA PRO A 4 -9.32 17.55 23.75
C PRO A 4 -8.87 16.10 23.52
N LEU A 5 -8.69 15.30 24.58
CA LEU A 5 -8.32 13.89 24.46
C LEU A 5 -9.45 13.05 23.83
N LEU A 6 -10.69 13.32 24.19
CA LEU A 6 -11.85 12.64 23.60
C LEU A 6 -11.96 12.95 22.11
N ALA A 7 -11.78 14.22 21.71
CA ALA A 7 -11.80 14.64 20.32
C ALA A 7 -10.68 13.96 19.50
N GLN A 8 -9.47 13.86 20.04
CA GLN A 8 -8.36 13.15 19.39
C GLN A 8 -8.67 11.66 19.20
N LEU A 9 -9.17 10.99 20.24
CA LEU A 9 -9.54 9.57 20.15
C LEU A 9 -10.65 9.33 19.11
N THR A 10 -11.68 10.19 19.08
CA THR A 10 -12.75 10.07 18.06
C THR A 10 -12.21 10.24 16.64
N THR A 11 -11.27 11.17 16.42
CA THR A 11 -10.62 11.36 15.12
C THR A 11 -9.81 10.12 14.72
N ILE A 12 -8.99 9.56 15.61
CA ILE A 12 -8.21 8.35 15.38
C ILE A 12 -9.12 7.19 14.99
N PHE A 13 -10.10 6.87 15.84
CA PHE A 13 -11.04 5.77 15.57
C PHE A 13 -11.84 6.01 14.29
N GLY A 14 -12.27 7.24 14.03
CA GLY A 14 -13.00 7.60 12.82
C GLY A 14 -12.17 7.33 11.55
N ILE A 15 -10.93 7.83 11.49
CA ILE A 15 -10.04 7.64 10.35
C ILE A 15 -9.73 6.16 10.15
N LEU A 16 -9.31 5.44 11.20
CA LEU A 16 -8.98 4.02 11.10
C LEU A 16 -10.18 3.17 10.65
N THR A 17 -11.36 3.44 11.19
CA THR A 17 -12.59 2.74 10.78
C THR A 17 -12.91 3.00 9.32
N VAL A 18 -12.84 4.26 8.85
CA VAL A 18 -13.09 4.61 7.45
C VAL A 18 -12.09 3.90 6.53
N VAL A 19 -10.81 3.88 6.87
CA VAL A 19 -9.76 3.24 6.05
C VAL A 19 -9.98 1.74 5.95
N VAL A 20 -10.34 1.05 7.04
CA VAL A 20 -10.65 -0.40 7.02
C VAL A 20 -11.91 -0.66 6.19
N LEU A 21 -12.95 0.17 6.32
CA LEU A 21 -14.15 0.05 5.51
C LEU A 21 -13.87 0.28 4.01
N LEU A 22 -13.00 1.23 3.68
CA LEU A 22 -12.55 1.46 2.30
C LEU A 22 -11.78 0.26 1.76
N ALA A 23 -10.91 -0.37 2.55
CA ALA A 23 -10.21 -1.59 2.15
C ALA A 23 -11.18 -2.75 1.87
N ALA A 24 -12.19 -2.92 2.73
CA ALA A 24 -13.26 -3.90 2.50
C ALA A 24 -14.07 -3.58 1.23
N LEU A 25 -14.46 -2.31 1.05
CA LEU A 25 -15.19 -1.86 -0.14
C LEU A 25 -14.37 -2.02 -1.42
N LEU A 26 -13.05 -1.84 -1.34
CA LEU A 26 -12.15 -1.99 -2.49
C LEU A 26 -12.21 -3.40 -3.09
N THR A 27 -12.50 -4.44 -2.31
CA THR A 27 -12.73 -5.80 -2.83
C THR A 27 -13.89 -5.86 -3.82
N TRP A 28 -14.95 -5.11 -3.55
CA TRP A 28 -16.11 -5.00 -4.46
C TRP A 28 -15.75 -4.14 -5.68
N VAL A 29 -15.12 -2.98 -5.46
CA VAL A 29 -14.68 -2.08 -6.54
C VAL A 29 -13.81 -2.82 -7.53
N GLU A 30 -12.81 -3.56 -7.05
CA GLU A 30 -11.91 -4.34 -7.89
C GLU A 30 -12.65 -5.38 -8.73
N ARG A 31 -13.51 -6.21 -8.11
CA ARG A 31 -14.30 -7.21 -8.81
C ARG A 31 -15.25 -6.57 -9.85
N ARG A 32 -15.78 -5.39 -9.55
CA ARG A 32 -16.68 -4.68 -10.44
C ARG A 32 -15.95 -4.06 -11.63
N LEU A 33 -14.81 -3.39 -11.39
CA LEU A 33 -13.98 -2.79 -12.44
C LEU A 33 -13.40 -3.87 -13.36
N LEU A 34 -12.83 -4.94 -12.80
CA LEU A 34 -12.34 -6.07 -13.61
C LEU A 34 -13.44 -6.70 -14.45
N GLY A 35 -14.66 -6.84 -13.90
CA GLY A 35 -15.81 -7.33 -14.65
C GLY A 35 -16.13 -6.42 -15.84
N LEU A 36 -16.22 -5.11 -15.62
CA LEU A 36 -16.51 -4.12 -16.66
C LEU A 36 -15.46 -4.13 -17.78
N TRP A 37 -14.18 -4.23 -17.46
CA TRP A 37 -13.10 -4.27 -18.45
C TRP A 37 -13.03 -5.61 -19.22
N GLN A 38 -13.62 -6.66 -18.68
CA GLN A 38 -13.70 -7.99 -19.30
C GLN A 38 -15.07 -8.31 -19.90
N ASP A 39 -15.90 -7.30 -20.16
CA ASP A 39 -17.26 -7.40 -20.70
C ASP A 39 -18.16 -8.41 -19.95
N ARG A 40 -18.00 -8.47 -18.61
CA ARG A 40 -18.84 -9.31 -17.74
C ARG A 40 -19.38 -8.51 -16.56
N PRO A 41 -20.60 -8.81 -16.09
CA PRO A 41 -21.09 -8.21 -14.85
C PRO A 41 -20.26 -8.73 -13.67
N GLY A 42 -19.69 -7.81 -12.88
CA GLY A 42 -19.15 -8.15 -11.59
C GLY A 42 -20.25 -8.56 -10.59
N PRO A 43 -19.99 -8.55 -9.26
CA PRO A 43 -21.01 -8.81 -8.25
C PRO A 43 -22.23 -7.90 -8.45
N ASN A 44 -23.42 -8.48 -8.68
CA ASN A 44 -24.64 -7.70 -8.96
C ASN A 44 -25.91 -8.27 -8.32
N ARG A 45 -25.85 -9.45 -7.64
CA ARG A 45 -27.03 -10.14 -7.12
C ARG A 45 -27.30 -9.89 -5.65
N VAL A 46 -26.26 -9.68 -4.85
CA VAL A 46 -26.40 -9.53 -3.39
C VAL A 46 -26.55 -8.05 -3.05
N GLY A 47 -27.79 -7.61 -2.85
CA GLY A 47 -28.14 -6.21 -2.62
C GLY A 47 -28.01 -5.30 -3.85
N PRO A 48 -28.22 -3.98 -3.71
CA PRO A 48 -28.11 -3.03 -4.81
C PRO A 48 -26.70 -3.08 -5.42
N PHE A 49 -26.62 -3.35 -6.72
CA PHE A 49 -25.35 -3.44 -7.46
C PHE A 49 -24.31 -4.41 -6.87
N GLY A 50 -24.73 -5.36 -6.02
CA GLY A 50 -23.83 -6.32 -5.38
C GLY A 50 -23.01 -5.76 -4.20
N LEU A 51 -23.34 -4.58 -3.66
CA LEU A 51 -22.60 -3.96 -2.53
C LEU A 51 -22.60 -4.83 -1.26
N LEU A 52 -23.69 -5.55 -0.99
CA LEU A 52 -23.77 -6.44 0.16
C LEU A 52 -22.89 -7.70 0.02
N GLN A 53 -22.26 -7.92 -1.11
CA GLN A 53 -21.29 -9.01 -1.29
C GLN A 53 -20.12 -8.89 -0.32
N VAL A 54 -19.66 -7.67 -0.03
CA VAL A 54 -18.59 -7.43 0.96
C VAL A 54 -19.01 -7.94 2.34
N VAL A 55 -20.25 -7.66 2.75
CA VAL A 55 -20.80 -8.12 4.03
C VAL A 55 -20.90 -9.65 4.06
N ALA A 56 -21.38 -10.26 2.97
CA ALA A 56 -21.46 -11.72 2.86
C ALA A 56 -20.08 -12.37 2.93
N ASP A 57 -19.07 -11.80 2.29
CA ASP A 57 -17.70 -12.29 2.35
C ASP A 57 -17.11 -12.16 3.77
N MET A 58 -17.38 -11.06 4.48
CA MET A 58 -16.99 -10.88 5.88
C MET A 58 -17.66 -11.88 6.81
N ILE A 59 -18.99 -12.08 6.70
CA ILE A 59 -19.71 -13.08 7.48
C ILE A 59 -19.12 -14.46 7.26
N LYS A 60 -18.83 -14.84 6.02
CA LYS A 60 -18.18 -16.10 5.70
C LYS A 60 -16.83 -16.27 6.41
N LEU A 61 -15.99 -15.22 6.42
CA LEU A 61 -14.68 -15.25 7.09
C LEU A 61 -14.82 -15.38 8.62
N PHE A 62 -15.81 -14.73 9.23
CA PHE A 62 -16.05 -14.82 10.68
C PHE A 62 -16.53 -16.21 11.13
N PHE A 63 -17.40 -16.82 10.34
CA PHE A 63 -17.98 -18.13 10.69
C PHE A 63 -17.19 -19.32 10.16
N LYS A 64 -16.16 -19.10 9.35
CA LYS A 64 -15.26 -20.16 8.90
C LYS A 64 -14.38 -20.62 10.05
N GLU A 65 -14.12 -21.95 10.14
CA GLU A 65 -13.23 -22.54 11.14
C GLU A 65 -11.85 -21.90 11.10
N ASP A 66 -11.39 -21.43 12.27
CA ASP A 66 -10.06 -20.84 12.45
C ASP A 66 -9.06 -21.91 12.90
N PHE A 67 -8.51 -22.61 11.92
CA PHE A 67 -7.58 -23.71 12.13
C PHE A 67 -6.14 -23.21 12.29
N VAL A 68 -5.39 -23.82 13.21
CA VAL A 68 -3.94 -23.68 13.35
C VAL A 68 -3.33 -25.06 13.19
N PRO A 69 -2.49 -25.32 12.18
CA PRO A 69 -1.86 -26.62 11.98
C PRO A 69 -1.06 -27.07 13.22
N HIS A 70 -1.07 -28.37 13.51
CA HIS A 70 -0.35 -28.91 14.68
C HIS A 70 1.17 -28.72 14.61
N PHE A 71 1.71 -28.62 13.40
CA PHE A 71 3.12 -28.43 13.14
C PHE A 71 3.54 -26.95 13.11
N ALA A 72 2.58 -26.01 13.21
CA ALA A 72 2.83 -24.58 13.19
C ALA A 72 3.24 -24.06 14.57
N ASP A 73 4.14 -23.05 14.57
CA ASP A 73 4.45 -22.27 15.78
C ASP A 73 3.29 -21.32 16.09
N ARG A 74 2.41 -21.75 16.98
CA ARG A 74 1.13 -21.08 17.29
C ARG A 74 1.26 -19.60 17.66
N PRO A 75 2.14 -19.14 18.57
CA PRO A 75 2.26 -17.72 18.91
C PRO A 75 2.70 -16.87 17.73
N VAL A 76 3.69 -17.31 16.97
CA VAL A 76 4.18 -16.58 15.80
C VAL A 76 3.15 -16.60 14.67
N PHE A 77 2.45 -17.72 14.48
CA PHE A 77 1.39 -17.88 13.49
C PHE A 77 0.21 -16.91 13.72
N ILE A 78 -0.12 -16.60 14.97
CA ILE A 78 -1.16 -15.61 15.31
C ILE A 78 -0.63 -14.19 15.24
N LEU A 79 0.64 -13.96 15.62
CA LEU A 79 1.26 -12.63 15.62
C LEU A 79 1.42 -12.07 14.20
N ALA A 80 1.77 -12.90 13.22
CA ALA A 80 2.07 -12.47 11.87
C ALA A 80 0.93 -11.65 11.21
N PRO A 81 -0.32 -12.12 11.11
CA PRO A 81 -1.42 -11.33 10.53
C PRO A 81 -1.78 -10.09 11.35
N THR A 82 -1.60 -10.10 12.68
CA THR A 82 -1.82 -8.90 13.50
C THR A 82 -0.76 -7.84 13.23
N LEU A 83 0.49 -8.24 12.94
CA LEU A 83 1.57 -7.33 12.63
C LEU A 83 1.32 -6.57 11.33
N VAL A 84 0.89 -7.24 10.24
CA VAL A 84 0.58 -6.53 8.98
C VAL A 84 -0.55 -5.52 9.15
N MET A 85 -1.60 -5.88 9.88
CA MET A 85 -2.70 -4.96 10.16
C MET A 85 -2.24 -3.74 10.96
N ALA A 86 -1.45 -3.96 12.02
CA ALA A 86 -0.94 -2.89 12.87
C ALA A 86 -0.03 -1.94 12.10
N THR A 87 0.93 -2.45 11.33
CA THR A 87 1.88 -1.63 10.57
C THR A 87 1.20 -0.83 9.47
N MET A 88 0.27 -1.43 8.73
CA MET A 88 -0.49 -0.72 7.69
C MET A 88 -1.37 0.38 8.29
N LEU A 89 -2.09 0.12 9.39
CA LEU A 89 -2.90 1.13 10.05
C LEU A 89 -2.06 2.27 10.65
N LEU A 90 -0.88 1.96 11.21
CA LEU A 90 0.05 2.97 11.70
C LEU A 90 0.59 3.84 10.55
N GLY A 91 0.79 3.30 9.35
CA GLY A 91 1.16 4.08 8.18
C GLY A 91 0.18 5.21 7.86
N PHE A 92 -1.13 5.00 8.08
CA PHE A 92 -2.15 6.05 7.89
C PHE A 92 -2.13 7.14 8.97
N ALA A 93 -1.44 6.93 10.09
CA ALA A 93 -1.41 7.92 11.17
C ALA A 93 -0.77 9.25 10.75
N VAL A 94 0.17 9.21 9.82
CA VAL A 94 0.91 10.41 9.36
C VAL A 94 0.43 10.97 8.02
N VAL A 95 -0.52 10.30 7.36
CA VAL A 95 -1.09 10.78 6.09
C VAL A 95 -1.98 11.98 6.32
N PRO A 96 -1.69 13.13 5.73
CA PRO A 96 -2.53 14.32 5.85
C PRO A 96 -3.64 14.29 4.78
N PHE A 97 -4.87 14.03 5.16
CA PHE A 97 -6.01 13.93 4.24
C PHE A 97 -6.54 15.29 3.79
N ALA A 98 -6.48 16.29 4.69
CA ALA A 98 -6.90 17.67 4.41
C ALA A 98 -6.26 18.61 5.45
N PRO A 99 -6.33 19.96 5.24
CA PRO A 99 -5.91 20.92 6.26
C PRO A 99 -6.67 20.67 7.56
N GLY A 100 -5.96 20.31 8.63
CA GLY A 100 -6.55 20.00 9.94
C GLY A 100 -7.14 18.58 10.09
N ILE A 101 -7.17 17.76 9.04
CA ILE A 101 -7.60 16.36 9.10
C ILE A 101 -6.40 15.45 8.91
N GLY A 102 -5.95 14.88 10.00
CA GLY A 102 -4.85 13.92 10.12
C GLY A 102 -4.74 13.47 11.57
N ILE A 103 -4.07 12.36 11.83
CA ILE A 103 -3.95 11.84 13.20
C ILE A 103 -2.76 12.51 13.90
N VAL A 104 -1.59 12.44 13.28
CA VAL A 104 -0.34 12.98 13.83
C VAL A 104 0.43 13.72 12.75
N ASP A 105 1.03 14.85 13.11
CA ASP A 105 1.93 15.62 12.27
C ASP A 105 3.36 15.40 12.78
N LEU A 106 4.16 14.63 12.03
CA LEU A 106 5.53 14.28 12.39
C LEU A 106 6.51 14.94 11.43
N ASN A 107 7.52 15.62 11.99
CA ASN A 107 8.62 16.21 11.17
C ASN A 107 9.34 15.17 10.30
N VAL A 108 9.36 13.93 10.74
CA VAL A 108 9.94 12.77 10.02
C VAL A 108 8.87 11.81 9.51
N GLY A 109 7.68 12.32 9.17
CA GLY A 109 6.52 11.53 8.78
C GLY A 109 6.79 10.57 7.62
N LEU A 110 7.54 11.01 6.61
CA LEU A 110 7.92 10.18 5.48
C LEU A 110 8.78 8.96 5.90
N LEU A 111 9.77 9.18 6.78
CA LEU A 111 10.61 8.09 7.30
C LEU A 111 9.81 7.12 8.17
N PHE A 112 8.82 7.63 8.92
CA PHE A 112 7.93 6.80 9.71
C PHE A 112 7.13 5.84 8.83
N VAL A 113 6.59 6.32 7.70
CA VAL A 113 5.85 5.44 6.77
C VAL A 113 6.78 4.36 6.19
N LEU A 114 7.99 4.71 5.75
CA LEU A 114 8.96 3.74 5.25
C LEU A 114 9.34 2.72 6.33
N ALA A 115 9.49 3.14 7.58
CA ALA A 115 9.74 2.20 8.68
C ALA A 115 8.56 1.25 8.95
N MET A 116 7.33 1.73 8.81
CA MET A 116 6.13 0.87 8.95
C MET A 116 6.00 -0.13 7.79
N SER A 117 6.32 0.28 6.56
CA SER A 117 6.33 -0.65 5.41
C SER A 117 7.40 -1.74 5.59
N SER A 118 8.61 -1.38 5.99
CA SER A 118 9.66 -2.34 6.30
C SER A 118 9.27 -3.34 7.39
N LEU A 119 8.56 -2.89 8.43
CA LEU A 119 8.04 -3.77 9.48
C LEU A 119 6.96 -4.72 8.97
N ALA A 120 6.18 -4.34 7.96
CA ALA A 120 5.17 -5.20 7.36
C ALA A 120 5.77 -6.45 6.70
N VAL A 121 7.00 -6.35 6.17
CA VAL A 121 7.74 -7.51 5.59
C VAL A 121 7.91 -8.63 6.61
N TYR A 122 8.20 -8.27 7.87
CA TYR A 122 8.37 -9.27 8.92
C TYR A 122 7.09 -10.08 9.16
N SER A 123 5.91 -9.52 8.93
CA SER A 123 4.66 -10.27 9.08
C SER A 123 4.60 -11.45 8.10
N VAL A 124 4.98 -11.21 6.84
CA VAL A 124 4.99 -12.24 5.80
C VAL A 124 6.05 -13.31 6.08
N VAL A 125 7.26 -12.88 6.46
CA VAL A 125 8.37 -13.79 6.80
C VAL A 125 8.04 -14.65 8.02
N LEU A 126 7.54 -14.03 9.09
CA LEU A 126 7.15 -14.74 10.31
C LEU A 126 5.97 -15.69 10.06
N GLY A 127 4.98 -15.26 9.26
CA GLY A 127 3.86 -16.10 8.88
C GLY A 127 4.30 -17.33 8.09
N ALA A 128 5.19 -17.12 7.13
CA ALA A 128 5.77 -18.19 6.33
C ALA A 128 6.60 -19.18 7.18
N TYR A 129 7.43 -18.65 8.07
CA TYR A 129 8.24 -19.43 8.98
C TYR A 129 7.38 -20.25 9.95
N ALA A 130 6.40 -19.62 10.59
CA ALA A 130 5.51 -20.24 11.56
C ALA A 130 4.64 -21.35 10.95
N SER A 131 4.35 -21.28 9.66
CA SER A 131 3.59 -22.28 8.92
C SER A 131 4.31 -23.64 8.78
N ASN A 132 5.62 -23.69 9.03
CA ASN A 132 6.46 -24.89 8.92
C ASN A 132 6.22 -25.70 7.63
N ASN A 133 5.92 -25.01 6.53
CA ASN A 133 5.67 -25.56 5.21
C ASN A 133 6.71 -25.01 4.24
N LYS A 134 7.34 -25.91 3.45
CA LYS A 134 8.38 -25.53 2.49
C LYS A 134 7.91 -24.54 1.42
N TYR A 135 6.67 -24.64 0.95
CA TYR A 135 6.11 -23.74 -0.03
C TYR A 135 5.80 -22.35 0.57
N ALA A 136 5.27 -22.35 1.80
CA ALA A 136 5.06 -21.11 2.54
C ALA A 136 6.39 -20.39 2.80
N LEU A 137 7.42 -21.12 3.24
CA LEU A 137 8.75 -20.55 3.50
C LEU A 137 9.37 -19.96 2.22
N LEU A 138 9.30 -20.65 1.09
CA LEU A 138 9.78 -20.15 -0.19
C LEU A 138 9.01 -18.90 -0.63
N GLY A 139 7.69 -18.87 -0.45
CA GLY A 139 6.85 -17.69 -0.71
C GLY A 139 7.26 -16.50 0.16
N GLY A 140 7.44 -16.70 1.46
CA GLY A 140 7.89 -15.66 2.39
C GLY A 140 9.29 -15.11 2.08
N LEU A 141 10.23 -15.97 1.70
CA LEU A 141 11.58 -15.53 1.28
C LEU A 141 11.54 -14.73 -0.03
N ARG A 142 10.71 -15.13 -0.99
CA ARG A 142 10.49 -14.35 -2.22
C ARG A 142 9.85 -12.99 -1.91
N ALA A 143 8.87 -12.94 -1.01
CA ALA A 143 8.27 -11.69 -0.55
C ALA A 143 9.32 -10.77 0.06
N ALA A 144 10.10 -11.25 1.02
CA ALA A 144 11.13 -10.47 1.69
C ALA A 144 12.15 -9.91 0.71
N ALA A 145 12.67 -10.75 -0.19
CA ALA A 145 13.66 -10.31 -1.17
C ALA A 145 13.09 -9.26 -2.15
N GLN A 146 11.83 -9.41 -2.57
CA GLN A 146 11.13 -8.44 -3.41
C GLN A 146 10.96 -7.11 -2.68
N THR A 147 10.31 -7.12 -1.51
CA THR A 147 9.97 -5.90 -0.77
C THR A 147 11.21 -5.13 -0.36
N VAL A 148 12.20 -5.78 0.29
CA VAL A 148 13.45 -5.13 0.72
C VAL A 148 14.20 -4.51 -0.47
N SER A 149 14.23 -5.18 -1.64
CA SER A 149 14.88 -4.61 -2.83
C SER A 149 14.13 -3.38 -3.35
N TYR A 150 12.82 -3.45 -3.44
CA TYR A 150 12.00 -2.35 -3.99
C TYR A 150 11.86 -1.17 -3.04
N GLU A 151 11.93 -1.37 -1.71
CA GLU A 151 12.03 -0.30 -0.72
C GLU A 151 13.25 0.60 -0.94
N VAL A 152 14.38 0.04 -1.34
CA VAL A 152 15.58 0.83 -1.65
C VAL A 152 15.31 1.80 -2.80
N PHE A 153 14.67 1.34 -3.87
CA PHE A 153 14.36 2.19 -5.03
C PHE A 153 13.28 3.21 -4.69
N MET A 154 12.29 2.79 -3.91
CA MET A 154 11.23 3.66 -3.39
C MET A 154 11.81 4.78 -2.55
N GLY A 155 12.68 4.46 -1.57
CA GLY A 155 13.34 5.45 -0.73
C GLY A 155 14.19 6.45 -1.53
N LEU A 156 14.99 5.97 -2.50
CA LEU A 156 15.80 6.85 -3.36
C LEU A 156 14.92 7.78 -4.22
N SER A 157 13.80 7.30 -4.76
CA SER A 157 12.90 8.13 -5.55
C SER A 157 12.26 9.26 -4.73
N LEU A 158 12.00 9.01 -3.45
CA LEU A 158 11.45 10.00 -2.51
C LEU A 158 12.45 11.11 -2.15
N MET A 159 13.75 10.82 -2.17
CA MET A 159 14.75 11.83 -1.86
C MET A 159 14.70 13.01 -2.83
N GLY A 160 14.34 12.81 -4.10
CA GLY A 160 14.11 13.89 -5.04
C GLY A 160 12.98 14.84 -4.62
N VAL A 161 11.89 14.31 -4.09
CA VAL A 161 10.77 15.07 -3.53
C VAL A 161 11.20 15.84 -2.27
N VAL A 162 11.92 15.17 -1.38
CA VAL A 162 12.45 15.77 -0.14
C VAL A 162 13.40 16.93 -0.46
N MET A 163 14.26 16.79 -1.46
CA MET A 163 15.17 17.85 -1.89
C MET A 163 14.43 19.10 -2.43
N LEU A 164 13.31 18.90 -3.14
CA LEU A 164 12.46 20.00 -3.62
C LEU A 164 11.67 20.68 -2.50
N ALA A 165 11.14 19.88 -1.56
CA ALA A 165 10.32 20.38 -0.46
C ALA A 165 11.16 20.93 0.72
N GLY A 166 12.40 20.45 0.89
CA GLY A 166 13.27 20.80 2.02
C GLY A 166 12.83 20.17 3.35
N SER A 167 11.89 19.21 3.35
CA SER A 167 11.31 18.62 4.56
C SER A 167 10.92 17.15 4.37
N PHE A 168 10.93 16.38 5.49
CA PHE A 168 10.35 15.03 5.58
C PHE A 168 8.92 15.03 6.11
N ASN A 169 8.38 16.19 6.46
CA ASN A 169 7.01 16.32 6.93
C ASN A 169 6.04 16.28 5.74
N LEU A 170 5.11 15.33 5.74
CA LEU A 170 4.17 15.12 4.65
C LEU A 170 3.25 16.33 4.40
N ARG A 171 2.91 17.09 5.45
CA ARG A 171 2.09 18.30 5.32
C ARG A 171 2.88 19.43 4.64
N GLU A 172 4.15 19.62 5.03
CA GLU A 172 5.03 20.61 4.41
C GLU A 172 5.32 20.27 2.96
N ILE A 173 5.46 18.99 2.62
CA ILE A 173 5.60 18.52 1.23
C ILE A 173 4.37 18.90 0.40
N VAL A 174 3.16 18.80 0.95
CA VAL A 174 1.95 19.21 0.23
C VAL A 174 1.92 20.74 0.03
N THR A 175 2.20 21.52 1.09
CA THR A 175 2.20 22.98 0.98
C THR A 175 3.28 23.50 0.02
N ALA A 176 4.45 22.84 -0.05
CA ALA A 176 5.49 23.17 -1.02
C ALA A 176 5.03 22.99 -2.49
N GLN A 177 3.95 22.25 -2.74
CA GLN A 177 3.35 22.04 -4.07
C GLN A 177 2.29 23.08 -4.45
N GLU A 178 2.06 24.12 -3.65
CA GLU A 178 1.10 25.19 -3.99
C GLU A 178 1.44 25.90 -5.30
N GLY A 179 2.72 26.00 -5.66
CA GLY A 179 3.19 26.57 -6.93
C GLY A 179 3.13 25.61 -8.13
N GLY A 180 2.94 24.33 -7.90
CA GLY A 180 2.91 23.29 -8.94
C GLY A 180 3.16 21.89 -8.39
N TRP A 181 2.54 20.91 -9.00
CA TRP A 181 2.67 19.51 -8.56
C TRP A 181 4.06 18.96 -8.87
N PHE A 182 4.63 18.23 -7.93
CA PHE A 182 5.96 17.64 -8.06
C PHE A 182 6.05 16.52 -9.10
N VAL A 183 4.93 16.00 -9.58
CA VAL A 183 4.93 15.02 -10.68
C VAL A 183 5.59 15.57 -11.95
N LEU A 184 5.56 16.88 -12.20
CA LEU A 184 6.21 17.49 -13.38
C LEU A 184 7.74 17.49 -13.26
N PRO A 185 8.35 18.12 -12.23
CA PRO A 185 9.81 18.13 -12.08
C PRO A 185 10.39 16.77 -11.64
N GLN A 186 9.60 15.90 -11.01
CA GLN A 186 10.00 14.59 -10.52
C GLN A 186 9.26 13.44 -11.23
N PHE A 187 9.02 13.58 -12.54
CA PHE A 187 8.30 12.56 -13.30
C PHE A 187 8.98 11.18 -13.22
N LEU A 188 10.30 11.13 -13.34
CA LEU A 188 11.06 9.89 -13.22
C LEU A 188 10.94 9.31 -11.80
N GLY A 189 11.05 10.16 -10.76
CA GLY A 189 10.84 9.77 -9.36
C GLY A 189 9.44 9.21 -9.13
N PHE A 190 8.41 9.84 -9.70
CA PHE A 190 7.03 9.35 -9.66
C PHE A 190 6.88 7.96 -10.28
N VAL A 191 7.44 7.73 -11.47
CA VAL A 191 7.36 6.42 -12.15
C VAL A 191 8.07 5.33 -11.33
N ILE A 192 9.26 5.63 -10.80
CA ILE A 192 10.02 4.70 -9.96
C ILE A 192 9.23 4.37 -8.68
N PHE A 193 8.70 5.40 -7.99
CA PHE A 193 7.90 5.22 -6.79
C PHE A 193 6.63 4.40 -7.06
N PHE A 194 5.96 4.67 -8.17
CA PHE A 194 4.74 3.96 -8.56
C PHE A 194 5.01 2.47 -8.81
N ILE A 195 6.06 2.13 -9.57
CA ILE A 195 6.46 0.74 -9.84
C ILE A 195 6.88 0.04 -8.53
N ALA A 196 7.67 0.72 -7.69
CA ALA A 196 8.08 0.17 -6.40
C ALA A 196 6.88 -0.05 -5.47
N GLY A 197 5.91 0.87 -5.48
CA GLY A 197 4.67 0.72 -4.73
C GLY A 197 3.80 -0.46 -5.15
N ILE A 198 3.76 -0.80 -6.45
CA ILE A 198 3.09 -2.02 -6.91
C ILE A 198 3.81 -3.26 -6.37
N ALA A 199 5.14 -3.27 -6.38
CA ALA A 199 5.92 -4.39 -5.85
C ALA A 199 5.76 -4.55 -4.33
N GLU A 200 5.66 -3.44 -3.60
CA GLU A 200 5.42 -3.38 -2.15
C GLU A 200 4.04 -3.91 -1.77
N SER A 201 3.01 -3.60 -2.56
CA SER A 201 1.64 -4.06 -2.31
C SER A 201 1.40 -5.53 -2.66
N HIS A 202 2.41 -6.27 -3.14
CA HIS A 202 2.30 -7.66 -3.59
C HIS A 202 1.17 -7.93 -4.58
N ARG A 203 0.77 -6.91 -5.36
CA ARG A 203 -0.30 -7.03 -6.36
C ARG A 203 0.24 -7.33 -7.74
N LEU A 204 -0.57 -7.98 -8.56
CA LEU A 204 -0.26 -8.20 -9.97
C LEU A 204 0.12 -6.88 -10.66
N PRO A 205 1.18 -6.86 -11.45
CA PRO A 205 1.94 -8.01 -11.99
C PRO A 205 3.01 -8.60 -11.06
N PHE A 206 3.28 -8.03 -9.87
CA PHE A 206 4.38 -8.41 -8.98
C PHE A 206 3.93 -9.29 -7.80
N ASP A 207 2.88 -10.08 -7.98
CA ASP A 207 2.31 -11.04 -7.06
C ASP A 207 3.11 -12.38 -7.06
N LEU A 208 4.42 -12.29 -6.82
CA LEU A 208 5.32 -13.45 -6.83
C LEU A 208 5.38 -14.21 -5.48
N PRO A 209 5.12 -13.57 -4.33
CA PRO A 209 5.02 -14.27 -3.06
C PRO A 209 3.88 -15.27 -2.97
N GLU A 210 2.76 -14.99 -3.63
CA GLU A 210 1.58 -15.84 -3.66
C GLU A 210 1.65 -16.91 -4.77
N ALA A 211 2.12 -16.53 -5.93
CA ALA A 211 2.38 -17.33 -7.14
C ALA A 211 1.65 -18.69 -7.18
N GLU A 212 0.31 -18.69 -7.26
CA GLU A 212 -0.52 -19.91 -7.19
C GLU A 212 -0.07 -21.01 -8.16
N HIS A 213 0.52 -20.63 -9.31
CA HIS A 213 1.01 -21.58 -10.31
C HIS A 213 2.33 -22.25 -9.93
N GLU A 214 3.11 -21.66 -9.01
CA GLU A 214 4.44 -22.15 -8.62
C GLU A 214 4.49 -22.64 -7.17
N LEU A 215 3.80 -21.96 -6.25
CA LEU A 215 3.93 -22.13 -4.79
C LEU A 215 2.59 -22.46 -4.10
N THR A 216 1.61 -22.96 -4.81
CA THR A 216 0.25 -23.28 -4.33
C THR A 216 -0.53 -22.03 -3.93
N ALA A 217 -0.19 -21.39 -2.82
CA ALA A 217 -0.71 -20.10 -2.35
C ALA A 217 0.37 -19.30 -1.58
N GLY A 218 1.64 -19.67 -1.77
CA GLY A 218 2.75 -18.97 -1.17
C GLY A 218 2.72 -18.93 0.36
N PHE A 219 3.02 -17.75 0.93
CA PHE A 219 3.19 -17.58 2.37
C PHE A 219 1.91 -17.83 3.19
N HIS A 220 0.72 -17.65 2.61
CA HIS A 220 -0.55 -17.80 3.31
C HIS A 220 -1.23 -19.17 3.09
N THR A 221 -0.53 -20.18 2.55
CA THR A 221 -1.06 -21.52 2.24
C THR A 221 -1.76 -22.16 3.44
N GLU A 222 -1.22 -22.02 4.65
CA GLU A 222 -1.77 -22.63 5.87
C GLU A 222 -2.77 -21.71 6.61
N TYR A 223 -2.93 -20.47 6.15
CA TYR A 223 -3.82 -19.52 6.80
C TYR A 223 -5.28 -19.69 6.36
N SER A 224 -6.20 -19.58 7.29
CA SER A 224 -7.64 -19.73 7.08
C SER A 224 -8.42 -18.68 7.88
N SER A 225 -9.73 -18.54 7.58
CA SER A 225 -10.64 -17.71 8.36
C SER A 225 -10.17 -16.24 8.50
N MET A 226 -10.30 -15.65 9.69
CA MET A 226 -9.92 -14.27 9.98
C MET A 226 -8.43 -13.99 9.82
N LYS A 227 -7.55 -14.96 10.10
CA LYS A 227 -6.10 -14.78 9.92
C LYS A 227 -5.74 -14.55 8.45
N PHE A 228 -6.33 -15.33 7.54
CA PHE A 228 -6.23 -15.08 6.10
C PHE A 228 -6.84 -13.72 5.72
N GLY A 229 -8.03 -13.42 6.29
CA GLY A 229 -8.70 -12.13 6.05
C GLY A 229 -7.85 -10.93 6.46
N MET A 230 -7.08 -11.02 7.53
CA MET A 230 -6.19 -9.95 7.98
C MET A 230 -5.03 -9.69 6.99
N PHE A 231 -4.39 -10.72 6.44
CA PHE A 231 -3.40 -10.56 5.37
C PHE A 231 -4.03 -9.90 4.15
N PHE A 232 -5.17 -10.40 3.70
CA PHE A 232 -5.88 -9.90 2.54
C PHE A 232 -6.32 -8.43 2.68
N VAL A 233 -6.86 -8.05 3.85
CA VAL A 233 -7.19 -6.64 4.15
C VAL A 233 -5.90 -5.81 4.22
N GLY A 234 -4.82 -6.33 4.79
CA GLY A 234 -3.52 -5.67 4.82
C GLY A 234 -3.00 -5.28 3.44
N GLU A 235 -3.15 -6.16 2.44
CA GLU A 235 -2.79 -5.85 1.05
C GLU A 235 -3.64 -4.72 0.45
N TYR A 236 -4.96 -4.71 0.69
CA TYR A 236 -5.81 -3.59 0.24
C TYR A 236 -5.48 -2.29 0.95
N LEU A 237 -5.13 -2.35 2.24
CA LEU A 237 -4.65 -1.19 2.98
C LEU A 237 -3.35 -0.65 2.38
N SER A 238 -2.40 -1.53 1.98
CA SER A 238 -1.16 -1.09 1.34
C SER A 238 -1.41 -0.38 0.01
N VAL A 239 -2.32 -0.89 -0.84
CA VAL A 239 -2.71 -0.22 -2.10
C VAL A 239 -3.27 1.17 -1.84
N ILE A 240 -4.16 1.31 -0.85
CA ILE A 240 -4.73 2.62 -0.48
C ILE A 240 -3.65 3.55 0.07
N LEU A 241 -2.77 3.04 0.94
CA LEU A 241 -1.68 3.81 1.55
C LEU A 241 -0.70 4.32 0.49
N ILE A 242 -0.24 3.47 -0.42
CA ILE A 242 0.67 3.85 -1.51
C ILE A 242 0.00 4.86 -2.43
N SER A 243 -1.28 4.67 -2.78
CA SER A 243 -2.04 5.64 -3.57
C SER A 243 -2.18 6.99 -2.86
N ALA A 244 -2.41 6.98 -1.55
CA ALA A 244 -2.46 8.19 -0.71
C ALA A 244 -1.10 8.88 -0.64
N LEU A 245 0.01 8.13 -0.53
CA LEU A 245 1.37 8.67 -0.54
C LEU A 245 1.72 9.29 -1.89
N ILE A 246 1.40 8.63 -3.00
CA ILE A 246 1.61 9.20 -4.35
C ILE A 246 0.85 10.51 -4.49
N THR A 247 -0.41 10.54 -4.03
CA THR A 247 -1.23 11.75 -4.04
C THR A 247 -0.58 12.87 -3.23
N THR A 248 -0.06 12.58 -2.04
CA THR A 248 0.58 13.52 -1.14
C THR A 248 1.91 14.04 -1.69
N LEU A 249 2.75 13.15 -2.22
CA LEU A 249 4.13 13.44 -2.58
C LEU A 249 4.28 14.05 -3.99
N PHE A 250 3.44 13.65 -4.94
CA PHE A 250 3.60 14.03 -6.35
C PHE A 250 2.44 14.83 -6.93
N LEU A 251 1.21 14.64 -6.41
CA LEU A 251 0.00 15.25 -6.97
C LEU A 251 -0.57 16.38 -6.11
N GLY A 252 0.22 16.91 -5.16
CA GLY A 252 -0.19 18.02 -4.32
C GLY A 252 -1.25 17.68 -3.26
N GLY A 253 -1.38 16.42 -2.86
CA GLY A 253 -2.29 16.02 -1.78
C GLY A 253 -3.72 16.57 -1.96
N TRP A 254 -4.15 17.35 -1.01
CA TRP A 254 -5.48 18.00 -0.98
C TRP A 254 -5.59 19.28 -1.86
N LEU A 255 -4.49 19.75 -2.46
CA LEU A 255 -4.50 20.95 -3.29
C LEU A 255 -5.27 20.73 -4.59
N GLY A 256 -6.15 21.67 -4.92
CA GLY A 256 -6.90 21.69 -6.18
C GLY A 256 -7.95 22.79 -6.21
N PRO A 257 -8.41 23.21 -7.41
CA PRO A 257 -9.40 24.26 -7.58
C PRO A 257 -10.82 23.79 -7.29
N TRP A 258 -11.69 24.67 -6.77
CA TRP A 258 -13.14 24.60 -6.70
C TRP A 258 -13.78 23.57 -5.78
N LEU A 259 -13.15 22.43 -5.51
CA LEU A 259 -13.69 21.38 -4.62
C LEU A 259 -13.08 21.47 -3.22
N PRO A 260 -13.79 21.01 -2.19
CA PRO A 260 -13.21 20.90 -0.86
C PRO A 260 -11.91 20.07 -0.86
N PRO A 261 -10.90 20.44 -0.05
CA PRO A 261 -9.61 19.78 -0.01
C PRO A 261 -9.69 18.25 0.15
N LEU A 262 -10.53 17.77 1.06
CA LEU A 262 -10.72 16.34 1.28
C LEU A 262 -11.24 15.62 0.03
N LEU A 263 -12.16 16.22 -0.73
CA LEU A 263 -12.67 15.60 -1.96
C LEU A 263 -11.59 15.49 -3.04
N TRP A 264 -10.73 16.51 -3.19
CA TRP A 264 -9.60 16.43 -4.11
C TRP A 264 -8.65 15.29 -3.76
N PHE A 265 -8.32 15.16 -2.48
CA PHE A 265 -7.49 14.05 -2.00
C PHE A 265 -8.13 12.69 -2.33
N CYS A 266 -9.42 12.53 -2.01
CA CYS A 266 -10.15 11.28 -2.26
C CYS A 266 -10.24 10.95 -3.76
N ILE A 267 -10.51 11.93 -4.62
CA ILE A 267 -10.61 11.71 -6.08
C ILE A 267 -9.27 11.26 -6.66
N LYS A 268 -8.17 11.96 -6.32
CA LYS A 268 -6.83 11.58 -6.79
C LYS A 268 -6.43 10.18 -6.32
N THR A 269 -6.65 9.89 -5.04
CA THR A 269 -6.35 8.58 -4.46
C THR A 269 -7.21 7.49 -5.11
N ALA A 270 -8.50 7.71 -5.31
CA ALA A 270 -9.40 6.75 -5.96
C ALA A 270 -9.00 6.49 -7.43
N LEU A 271 -8.58 7.52 -8.16
CA LEU A 271 -8.08 7.37 -9.52
C LEU A 271 -6.82 6.48 -9.56
N LEU A 272 -5.86 6.70 -8.66
CA LEU A 272 -4.67 5.87 -8.56
C LEU A 272 -5.02 4.42 -8.21
N VAL A 273 -5.92 4.20 -7.25
CA VAL A 273 -6.43 2.87 -6.92
C VAL A 273 -7.06 2.19 -8.15
N CYS A 274 -7.84 2.91 -8.96
CA CYS A 274 -8.36 2.38 -10.22
C CYS A 274 -7.24 2.00 -11.20
N VAL A 275 -6.15 2.79 -11.26
CA VAL A 275 -4.98 2.44 -12.08
C VAL A 275 -4.30 1.16 -11.57
N PHE A 276 -4.15 0.97 -10.25
CA PHE A 276 -3.63 -0.29 -9.68
C PHE A 276 -4.50 -1.48 -10.11
N VAL A 277 -5.81 -1.36 -10.03
CA VAL A 277 -6.74 -2.43 -10.47
C VAL A 277 -6.66 -2.67 -11.98
N LEU A 278 -6.50 -1.60 -12.80
CA LEU A 278 -6.33 -1.71 -14.25
C LEU A 278 -5.05 -2.47 -14.61
N LEU A 279 -3.93 -2.18 -13.95
CA LEU A 279 -2.66 -2.85 -14.19
C LEU A 279 -2.75 -4.36 -13.93
N ARG A 280 -3.53 -4.77 -12.91
CA ARG A 280 -3.82 -6.17 -12.65
C ARG A 280 -4.48 -6.88 -13.84
N ALA A 281 -5.34 -6.18 -14.59
CA ALA A 281 -6.04 -6.72 -15.75
C ALA A 281 -5.18 -6.67 -17.03
N ALA A 282 -4.27 -5.69 -17.14
CA ALA A 282 -3.59 -5.35 -18.37
C ALA A 282 -2.21 -6.02 -18.53
N LEU A 283 -1.50 -6.27 -17.42
CA LEU A 283 -0.11 -6.71 -17.47
C LEU A 283 0.02 -8.20 -17.14
N PRO A 284 0.88 -8.92 -17.88
CA PRO A 284 1.25 -10.29 -17.55
C PRO A 284 2.20 -10.32 -16.35
N ARG A 285 2.22 -11.44 -15.63
CA ARG A 285 3.14 -11.68 -14.52
C ARG A 285 4.56 -11.93 -15.04
N PRO A 286 5.59 -11.19 -14.60
CA PRO A 286 6.97 -11.51 -14.89
C PRO A 286 7.45 -12.70 -14.04
N ARG A 287 8.57 -13.32 -14.44
CA ARG A 287 9.27 -14.29 -13.60
C ARG A 287 10.01 -13.58 -12.47
N TYR A 288 10.24 -14.29 -11.36
CA TYR A 288 10.94 -13.75 -10.18
C TYR A 288 12.33 -13.19 -10.51
N ASP A 289 13.13 -13.93 -11.31
CA ASP A 289 14.45 -13.51 -11.74
C ASP A 289 14.42 -12.22 -12.59
N GLN A 290 13.42 -12.09 -13.47
CA GLN A 290 13.23 -10.89 -14.29
C GLN A 290 12.88 -9.67 -13.43
N LEU A 291 11.99 -9.85 -12.45
CA LEU A 291 11.63 -8.78 -11.51
C LEU A 291 12.85 -8.29 -10.72
N MET A 292 13.63 -9.20 -10.16
CA MET A 292 14.84 -8.85 -9.42
C MET A 292 15.91 -8.18 -10.29
N GLN A 293 16.14 -8.68 -11.51
CA GLN A 293 17.05 -8.05 -12.45
C GLN A 293 16.59 -6.66 -12.88
N PHE A 294 15.31 -6.48 -13.13
CA PHE A 294 14.74 -5.18 -13.46
C PHE A 294 14.96 -4.17 -12.32
N GLY A 295 14.69 -4.57 -11.08
CA GLY A 295 14.94 -3.73 -9.90
C GLY A 295 16.39 -3.26 -9.82
N TRP A 296 17.33 -4.20 -9.77
CA TRP A 296 18.74 -3.88 -9.54
C TRP A 296 19.46 -3.28 -10.75
N LYS A 297 19.15 -3.70 -11.98
CA LYS A 297 19.84 -3.24 -13.18
C LYS A 297 19.23 -2.00 -13.83
N VAL A 298 17.92 -1.74 -13.60
CA VAL A 298 17.21 -0.63 -14.24
C VAL A 298 16.75 0.38 -13.21
N MET A 299 15.97 -0.04 -12.20
CA MET A 299 15.35 0.88 -11.24
C MET A 299 16.39 1.58 -10.36
N LEU A 300 17.39 0.85 -9.86
CA LEU A 300 18.43 1.45 -9.01
C LEU A 300 19.26 2.51 -9.75
N PRO A 301 19.85 2.25 -10.95
CA PRO A 301 20.56 3.29 -11.68
C PRO A 301 19.69 4.50 -12.04
N LEU A 302 18.43 4.28 -12.42
CA LEU A 302 17.51 5.38 -12.71
C LEU A 302 17.17 6.20 -11.48
N ALA A 303 16.97 5.56 -10.31
CA ALA A 303 16.72 6.28 -9.06
C ALA A 303 17.93 7.13 -8.63
N LEU A 304 19.16 6.59 -8.75
CA LEU A 304 20.38 7.34 -8.49
C LEU A 304 20.58 8.48 -9.48
N ALA A 305 20.34 8.24 -10.77
CA ALA A 305 20.42 9.29 -11.79
C ALA A 305 19.40 10.42 -11.51
N ASN A 306 18.16 10.07 -11.16
CA ASN A 306 17.15 11.05 -10.77
C ASN A 306 17.60 11.91 -9.59
N LEU A 307 18.18 11.30 -8.57
CA LEU A 307 18.69 11.99 -7.39
C LEU A 307 19.81 12.98 -7.75
N LEU A 308 20.81 12.54 -8.54
CA LEU A 308 21.93 13.35 -8.95
C LEU A 308 21.49 14.51 -9.85
N VAL A 309 20.61 14.25 -10.81
CA VAL A 309 20.06 15.30 -11.69
C VAL A 309 19.28 16.34 -10.90
N THR A 310 18.41 15.89 -9.97
CA THR A 310 17.65 16.80 -9.12
C THR A 310 18.58 17.68 -8.26
N GLY A 311 19.58 17.07 -7.62
CA GLY A 311 20.56 17.82 -6.84
C GLY A 311 21.39 18.80 -7.68
N GLY A 312 21.82 18.38 -8.87
CA GLY A 312 22.56 19.23 -9.79
C GLY A 312 21.72 20.44 -10.28
N VAL A 313 20.43 20.21 -10.61
CA VAL A 313 19.54 21.30 -11.02
C VAL A 313 19.28 22.27 -9.87
N LEU A 314 19.06 21.78 -8.64
CA LEU A 314 18.85 22.64 -7.49
C LEU A 314 20.08 23.49 -7.18
N LEU A 315 21.29 22.92 -7.26
CA LEU A 315 22.54 23.67 -7.07
C LEU A 315 22.78 24.70 -8.19
N TRP A 316 22.31 24.44 -9.39
CA TRP A 316 22.45 25.38 -10.50
C TRP A 316 21.45 26.55 -10.42
N LEU A 317 20.29 26.32 -9.78
CA LEU A 317 19.25 27.34 -9.60
C LEU A 317 19.46 28.23 -8.35
N GLN A 318 20.36 27.84 -7.43
CA GLN A 318 20.80 28.63 -6.27
C GLN A 318 21.90 29.63 -6.68
#